data_b01e9150566dd65c7c9c3efccd1f74ea
#
_entry.id   b01e9150566dd65c7c9c3efccd1f74ea
#
_cell.length_a   1.000
_cell.length_b   1.000
_cell.length_c   1.000
_cell.angle_alpha   90.00
_cell.angle_beta   90.00
_cell.angle_gamma   90.00
#
_symmetry.space_group_name_H-M   'P 1'
#
loop_
_entity.id
_entity.type
_entity.pdbx_description
1 polymer ?
#
loop_
_entity_poly.entity_id
_entity_poly.type
_entity_poly.pdbx_seq_one_letter_code
_entity_poly.pdbx_strand_id
1 'polypeptide(L)'
;MLENDTWTRSKRFSIVNEAFSTSEKQRVKGHDFDIIMYINSTTGTVDEVNFEFYKSTPYTTIPISTFRKIETEIKKNIWYTPTAEGKELSYIYYWWAQEPK
;
A
#
# COMPACT_ATOMS: atom_id res chain seq x y z
N MET A 1 -11.99 -12.43 -5.34
CA MET A 1 -11.16 -12.26 -6.55
C MET A 1 -9.68 -12.57 -6.33
N LEU A 2 -9.13 -12.21 -5.20
CA LEU A 2 -7.76 -12.55 -4.82
C LEU A 2 -7.77 -13.49 -3.63
N GLU A 3 -6.85 -14.45 -3.64
CA GLU A 3 -6.62 -15.33 -2.51
C GLU A 3 -5.51 -14.74 -1.65
N ASN A 4 -5.21 -15.36 -0.53
CA ASN A 4 -4.13 -15.00 0.41
C ASN A 4 -4.15 -13.55 0.93
N ASP A 5 -5.32 -12.91 0.96
CA ASP A 5 -5.42 -11.54 1.48
C ASP A 5 -5.12 -11.46 2.99
N THR A 6 -5.41 -12.50 3.72
CA THR A 6 -5.23 -12.52 5.18
C THR A 6 -3.79 -12.25 5.59
N TRP A 7 -2.82 -12.92 4.96
CA TRP A 7 -1.41 -12.70 5.30
C TRP A 7 -0.88 -11.38 4.75
N THR A 8 -1.38 -10.97 3.58
CA THR A 8 -0.94 -9.70 3.00
C THR A 8 -1.39 -8.51 3.82
N ARG A 9 -2.55 -8.61 4.46
CA ARG A 9 -3.09 -7.52 5.28
C ARG A 9 -2.12 -7.15 6.40
N SER A 10 -1.68 -8.12 7.17
CA SER A 10 -0.73 -7.89 8.26
C SER A 10 0.58 -7.32 7.73
N LYS A 11 1.08 -7.90 6.65
CA LYS A 11 2.34 -7.49 6.04
C LYS A 11 2.27 -6.07 5.48
N ARG A 12 1.17 -5.73 4.80
CA ARG A 12 0.96 -4.39 4.25
C ARG A 12 1.00 -3.33 5.35
N PHE A 13 0.27 -3.58 6.42
CA PHE A 13 0.20 -2.63 7.54
C PHE A 13 1.56 -2.45 8.19
N SER A 14 2.29 -3.53 8.36
CA SER A 14 3.64 -3.49 8.91
C SER A 14 4.60 -2.67 8.03
N ILE A 15 4.54 -2.88 6.72
CA ILE A 15 5.37 -2.13 5.78
C ILE A 15 5.15 -0.63 5.93
N VAL A 16 3.90 -0.20 5.98
CA VAL A 16 3.57 1.22 6.12
C VAL A 16 4.05 1.76 7.47
N ASN A 17 3.75 1.04 8.55
CA ASN A 17 4.14 1.47 9.89
C ASN A 17 5.65 1.60 10.03
N GLU A 18 6.41 0.68 9.48
CA GLU A 18 7.87 0.68 9.60
C GLU A 18 8.55 1.71 8.70
N ALA A 19 7.87 2.19 7.66
CA ALA A 19 8.44 3.17 6.75
C ALA A 19 8.56 4.56 7.37
N PHE A 20 7.68 4.88 8.31
CA PHE A 20 7.65 6.19 8.95
C PHE A 20 8.53 6.20 10.21
N SER A 21 9.32 7.26 10.37
CA SER A 21 10.09 7.46 11.61
C SER A 21 9.14 7.85 12.73
N THR A 22 9.65 7.81 13.97
CA THR A 22 8.86 8.21 15.14
C THR A 22 8.37 9.65 15.02
N SER A 23 9.22 10.57 14.57
CA SER A 23 8.84 11.97 14.42
C SER A 23 7.82 12.14 13.28
N GLU A 24 7.94 11.37 12.21
CA GLU A 24 6.99 11.42 11.10
C GLU A 24 5.61 10.92 11.55
N LYS A 25 5.58 9.85 12.33
CA LYS A 25 4.33 9.33 12.89
C LYS A 25 3.64 10.37 13.78
N GLN A 26 4.40 11.12 14.55
CA GLN A 26 3.84 12.18 15.38
C GLN A 26 3.21 13.29 14.54
N ARG A 27 3.85 13.65 13.43
CA ARG A 27 3.34 14.69 12.54
C ARG A 27 2.04 14.33 11.86
N VAL A 28 1.82 13.05 11.57
CA VAL A 28 0.62 12.60 10.87
C VAL A 28 -0.42 11.98 11.80
N LYS A 29 -0.19 12.03 13.09
CA LYS A 29 -1.10 11.44 14.08
C LYS A 29 -2.53 11.95 13.90
N GLY A 30 -3.49 11.03 13.86
CA GLY A 30 -4.89 11.35 13.66
C GLY A 30 -5.30 11.46 12.19
N HIS A 31 -4.36 11.24 11.25
CA HIS A 31 -4.64 11.34 9.82
C HIS A 31 -4.23 10.05 9.11
N ASP A 32 -5.16 9.45 8.38
CA ASP A 32 -4.81 8.33 7.53
C ASP A 32 -4.66 8.80 6.08
N PHE A 33 -4.09 7.93 5.25
CA PHE A 33 -3.97 8.17 3.82
C PHE A 33 -4.25 6.88 3.06
N ASP A 34 -4.55 7.00 1.79
CA ASP A 34 -4.89 5.85 0.97
C ASP A 34 -3.67 5.31 0.24
N ILE A 35 -3.53 3.99 0.28
CA ILE A 35 -2.51 3.27 -0.50
C ILE A 35 -3.26 2.45 -1.54
N ILE A 36 -2.90 2.63 -2.81
CA ILE A 36 -3.57 1.98 -3.92
C ILE A 36 -2.58 1.08 -4.64
N MET A 37 -2.95 -0.20 -4.80
CA MET A 37 -2.13 -1.17 -5.52
C MET A 37 -2.80 -1.54 -6.83
N TYR A 38 -1.99 -1.65 -7.88
CA TYR A 38 -2.41 -2.21 -9.16
C TYR A 38 -1.75 -3.57 -9.30
N ILE A 39 -2.55 -4.61 -9.19
CA ILE A 39 -2.08 -6.00 -9.16
C ILE A 39 -2.26 -6.61 -10.53
N ASN A 40 -1.18 -7.17 -11.08
CA ASN A 40 -1.23 -7.87 -12.36
C ASN A 40 -2.11 -9.10 -12.19
N SER A 41 -3.19 -9.16 -12.97
CA SER A 41 -4.20 -10.23 -12.82
C SER A 41 -3.69 -11.59 -13.28
N THR A 42 -2.62 -11.63 -14.06
CA THR A 42 -2.05 -12.88 -14.55
C THR A 42 -0.99 -13.43 -13.60
N THR A 43 -0.13 -12.57 -13.09
CA THR A 43 1.00 -13.00 -12.25
C THR A 43 0.75 -12.85 -10.76
N GLY A 44 -0.18 -11.97 -10.36
CA GLY A 44 -0.41 -11.66 -8.95
C GLY A 44 0.57 -10.67 -8.36
N THR A 45 1.50 -10.15 -9.16
CA THR A 45 2.50 -9.19 -8.68
C THR A 45 1.89 -7.80 -8.56
N VAL A 46 2.38 -7.02 -7.59
CA VAL A 46 2.00 -5.61 -7.45
C VAL A 46 2.91 -4.80 -8.38
N ASP A 47 2.36 -4.31 -9.46
CA ASP A 47 3.14 -3.62 -10.50
C ASP A 47 3.22 -2.12 -10.28
N GLU A 48 2.25 -1.53 -9.58
CA GLU A 48 2.23 -0.10 -9.30
C GLU A 48 1.60 0.16 -7.94
N VAL A 49 2.13 1.16 -7.23
CA VAL A 49 1.61 1.61 -5.93
C VAL A 49 1.47 3.12 -6.00
N ASN A 50 0.28 3.62 -5.69
CA ASN A 50 -0.01 5.05 -5.64
C ASN A 50 -0.52 5.42 -4.26
N PHE A 51 -0.45 6.72 -3.95
CA PHE A 51 -0.89 7.25 -2.66
C PHE A 51 -1.83 8.42 -2.88
N GLU A 52 -2.88 8.49 -2.05
CA GLU A 52 -3.79 9.62 -2.08
C GLU A 52 -3.93 10.20 -0.68
N PHE A 53 -3.97 11.51 -0.61
CA PHE A 53 -4.04 12.24 0.65
C PHE A 53 -5.26 13.16 0.63
N TYR A 54 -5.92 13.27 1.79
CA TYR A 54 -7.07 14.16 1.91
C TYR A 54 -6.59 15.58 2.17
N LYS A 55 -6.98 16.51 1.30
CA LYS A 55 -6.74 17.95 1.41
C LYS A 55 -5.39 18.32 2.06
N SER A 56 -5.33 19.46 2.72
CA SER A 56 -4.11 19.95 3.36
C SER A 56 -3.75 19.12 4.59
N THR A 57 -3.20 17.94 4.35
CA THR A 57 -2.80 17.03 5.42
C THR A 57 -1.34 17.24 5.77
N PRO A 58 -0.91 16.81 6.96
CA PRO A 58 0.51 16.88 7.33
C PRO A 58 1.39 15.97 6.48
N TYR A 59 0.83 15.13 5.63
CA TYR A 59 1.61 14.25 4.75
C TYR A 59 2.47 15.03 3.76
N THR A 60 2.13 16.27 3.46
CA THR A 60 2.96 17.12 2.59
C THR A 60 4.33 17.41 3.19
N THR A 61 4.49 17.21 4.50
CA THR A 61 5.78 17.42 5.20
C THR A 61 6.63 16.15 5.23
N ILE A 62 6.10 15.03 4.76
CA ILE A 62 6.80 13.75 4.77
C ILE A 62 7.64 13.63 3.50
N PRO A 63 8.93 13.24 3.62
CA PRO A 63 9.77 13.10 2.43
C PRO A 63 9.27 12.07 1.44
N ILE A 64 9.48 12.32 0.17
CA ILE A 64 9.13 11.35 -0.89
C ILE A 64 9.81 10.02 -0.66
N SER A 65 11.01 10.01 -0.08
CA SER A 65 11.74 8.78 0.21
C SER A 65 10.96 7.81 1.10
N THR A 66 10.15 8.32 2.01
CA THR A 66 9.30 7.49 2.86
C THR A 66 8.28 6.72 2.02
N PHE A 67 7.65 7.40 1.07
CA PHE A 67 6.66 6.76 0.20
C PHE A 67 7.30 5.81 -0.81
N ARG A 68 8.49 6.14 -1.30
CA ARG A 68 9.25 5.24 -2.18
C ARG A 68 9.64 3.96 -1.46
N LYS A 69 9.95 4.06 -0.17
CA LYS A 69 10.24 2.89 0.64
C LYS A 69 9.03 1.98 0.74
N ILE A 70 7.84 2.56 0.96
CA ILE A 70 6.59 1.79 1.00
C ILE A 70 6.37 1.09 -0.34
N GLU A 71 6.50 1.80 -1.43
CA GLU A 71 6.32 1.24 -2.77
C GLU A 71 7.28 0.09 -3.01
N THR A 72 8.55 0.29 -2.73
CA THR A 72 9.59 -0.72 -2.94
C THR A 72 9.31 -1.97 -2.11
N GLU A 73 8.98 -1.80 -0.83
CA GLU A 73 8.75 -2.92 0.07
C GLU A 73 7.46 -3.67 -0.27
N ILE A 74 6.42 -2.98 -0.72
CA ILE A 74 5.20 -3.63 -1.16
C ILE A 74 5.46 -4.47 -2.41
N LYS A 75 6.11 -3.89 -3.42
CA LYS A 75 6.40 -4.63 -4.65
C LYS A 75 7.27 -5.86 -4.42
N LYS A 76 8.17 -5.78 -3.43
CA LYS A 76 9.09 -6.85 -3.11
C LYS A 76 8.45 -7.97 -2.28
N ASN A 77 7.56 -7.62 -1.37
CA ASN A 77 7.10 -8.53 -0.33
C ASN A 77 5.61 -8.90 -0.41
N ILE A 78 4.84 -8.25 -1.26
CA ILE A 78 3.41 -8.51 -1.38
C ILE A 78 3.11 -9.07 -2.77
N TRP A 79 2.43 -10.21 -2.80
CA TRP A 79 1.92 -10.79 -4.03
C TRP A 79 0.62 -11.50 -3.72
N TYR A 80 -0.14 -11.79 -4.77
CA TYR A 80 -1.43 -12.44 -4.64
C TYR A 80 -1.50 -13.64 -5.56
N THR A 81 -2.41 -14.57 -5.23
CA THR A 81 -2.70 -15.70 -6.10
C THR A 81 -3.93 -15.33 -6.93
N PRO A 82 -3.77 -15.09 -8.24
CA PRO A 82 -4.90 -14.71 -9.06
C PRO A 82 -5.89 -15.88 -9.19
N THR A 83 -7.18 -15.53 -9.17
CA THR A 83 -8.22 -16.51 -9.46
C THR A 83 -8.48 -16.52 -10.97
N ALA A 84 -9.09 -17.60 -11.47
CA ALA A 84 -9.44 -17.69 -12.89
C ALA A 84 -10.32 -16.52 -13.32
N GLU A 85 -11.24 -16.11 -12.46
CA GLU A 85 -12.11 -14.97 -12.71
C GLU A 85 -11.33 -13.65 -12.79
N GLY A 86 -10.38 -13.46 -11.91
CA GLY A 86 -9.56 -12.26 -11.90
C GLY A 86 -8.67 -12.14 -13.13
N LYS A 87 -8.27 -13.26 -13.73
CA LYS A 87 -7.38 -13.25 -14.91
C LYS A 87 -8.02 -12.69 -16.17
N GLU A 88 -9.30 -12.46 -16.15
CA GLU A 88 -9.99 -11.81 -17.27
C GLU A 88 -9.72 -10.31 -17.32
N LEU A 89 -9.19 -9.74 -16.23
CA LEU A 89 -8.84 -8.33 -16.13
C LEU A 89 -7.36 -8.14 -16.40
N SER A 90 -6.96 -6.95 -16.87
CA SER A 90 -5.54 -6.62 -17.00
C SER A 90 -4.91 -6.38 -15.65
N TYR A 91 -5.60 -5.61 -14.80
CA TYR A 91 -5.16 -5.28 -13.46
C TYR A 91 -6.32 -5.35 -12.50
N ILE A 92 -5.99 -5.67 -11.25
CA ILE A 92 -6.93 -5.65 -10.15
C ILE A 92 -6.55 -4.46 -9.28
N TYR A 93 -7.52 -3.59 -9.05
CA TYR A 93 -7.36 -2.40 -8.23
C TYR A 93 -7.69 -2.77 -6.79
N TYR A 94 -6.78 -2.49 -5.86
CA TYR A 94 -6.97 -2.76 -4.44
C TYR A 94 -6.42 -1.60 -3.62
N TRP A 95 -7.21 -1.08 -2.69
CA TRP A 95 -6.78 0.04 -1.87
C TRP A 95 -7.21 -0.12 -0.41
N TRP A 96 -6.50 0.57 0.47
CA TRP A 96 -6.88 0.68 1.87
C TRP A 96 -6.40 2.00 2.43
N ALA A 97 -7.01 2.43 3.57
CA ALA A 97 -6.60 3.62 4.30
C ALA A 97 -5.87 3.20 5.56
N GLN A 98 -4.84 3.93 5.92
CA GLN A 98 -4.04 3.61 7.10
C GLN A 98 -3.42 4.84 7.72
N GLU A 99 -3.40 4.87 9.06
CA GLU A 99 -2.62 5.83 9.83
C GLU A 99 -1.37 5.09 10.31
N PRO A 100 -0.16 5.60 10.02
CA PRO A 100 1.08 4.96 10.49
C PRO A 100 1.16 4.96 12.02
N LYS A 101 1.48 3.82 12.59
CA LYS A 101 1.54 3.66 14.06
C LYS A 101 2.79 2.95 14.54
#